data_6475b79289388a9228021da86fd145c0
#
_entry.id   6475b79289388a9228021da86fd145c0
#
_cell.length_a   1.000
_cell.length_b   1.000
_cell.length_c   1.000
_cell.angle_alpha   90.00
_cell.angle_beta   90.00
_cell.angle_gamma   90.00
#
_symmetry.space_group_name_H-M   'P 1'
#
loop_
_entity.id
_entity.type
_entity.pdbx_description
1 polymer ?
#
loop_
_entity_poly.entity_id
_entity_poly.type
_entity_poly.pdbx_seq_one_letter_code
_entity_poly.pdbx_strand_id
1 'polypeptide(L)' 'MAQKQLKVWYDAEGDYLEVIFDQQPGYFRETDSDQVMEKVDDQGNILGFSVLRVSALKEKPLEVTL' A
#
# COMPACT_ATOMS: atom_id res chain seq x y z
N MET A 1 5.22 -17.01 19.79
CA MET A 1 5.48 -15.76 19.06
C MET A 1 4.40 -15.58 18.00
N ALA A 2 3.77 -14.43 18.00
CA ALA A 2 2.70 -14.17 17.05
C ALA A 2 3.27 -13.97 15.64
N GLN A 3 2.61 -14.56 14.66
CA GLN A 3 2.95 -14.32 13.27
C GLN A 3 2.11 -13.16 12.75
N LYS A 4 2.75 -12.27 12.02
CA LYS A 4 2.05 -11.17 11.39
C LYS A 4 1.73 -11.55 9.94
N GLN A 5 0.47 -11.47 9.58
CA GLN A 5 0.04 -11.79 8.22
C GLN A 5 -0.03 -10.51 7.39
N LEU A 6 0.53 -10.58 6.21
CA LEU A 6 0.39 -9.53 5.22
C LEU A 6 -0.66 -9.96 4.20
N LYS A 7 -1.57 -9.06 3.90
CA LYS A 7 -2.54 -9.27 2.85
C LYS A 7 -2.08 -8.52 1.62
N VAL A 8 -1.85 -9.23 0.53
CA VAL A 8 -1.42 -8.63 -0.74
C VAL A 8 -2.51 -8.90 -1.78
N TRP A 9 -2.98 -7.86 -2.41
CA TRP A 9 -4.01 -7.96 -3.43
C TRP A 9 -3.58 -7.21 -4.68
N TYR A 10 -3.68 -7.89 -5.81
CA TYR A 10 -3.33 -7.32 -7.10
C TYR A 10 -4.54 -7.34 -8.02
N ASP A 11 -4.87 -6.18 -8.59
CA ASP A 11 -5.95 -6.03 -9.54
C ASP A 11 -5.33 -5.73 -10.90
N ALA A 12 -5.38 -6.73 -11.79
CA ALA A 12 -4.78 -6.60 -13.12
C ALA A 12 -5.53 -5.59 -13.99
N GLU A 13 -6.84 -5.51 -13.84
CA GLU A 13 -7.63 -4.56 -14.64
C GLU A 13 -7.36 -3.12 -14.26
N GLY A 14 -7.26 -2.86 -12.96
CA GLY A 14 -6.97 -1.54 -12.45
C GLY A 14 -5.49 -1.19 -12.41
N ASP A 15 -4.63 -2.17 -12.68
CA ASP A 15 -3.19 -2.01 -12.58
C ASP A 15 -2.80 -1.50 -11.19
N TYR A 16 -3.29 -2.18 -10.16
CA TYR A 16 -3.31 -1.70 -8.80
C TYR A 16 -2.87 -2.81 -7.86
N LEU A 17 -2.05 -2.46 -6.86
CA LEU A 17 -1.58 -3.38 -5.83
C LEU A 17 -1.87 -2.79 -4.46
N GLU A 18 -2.35 -3.62 -3.54
CA GLU A 18 -2.59 -3.20 -2.17
C GLU A 18 -1.91 -4.16 -1.21
N VAL A 19 -1.20 -3.62 -0.24
CA VAL A 19 -0.53 -4.40 0.80
C VAL A 19 -1.03 -3.92 2.16
N ILE A 20 -1.62 -4.81 2.93
CA ILE A 20 -2.19 -4.49 4.24
C ILE A 20 -1.41 -5.23 5.31
N PHE A 21 -0.85 -4.50 6.25
CA PHE A 21 -0.10 -5.04 7.40
C PHE A 21 -1.01 -5.36 8.57
N ASP A 22 -2.06 -4.55 8.74
CA ASP A 22 -2.94 -4.63 9.89
C ASP A 22 -4.36 -4.31 9.43
N GLN A 23 -5.29 -5.25 9.62
CA GLN A 23 -6.66 -5.11 9.13
C GLN A 23 -7.50 -4.37 10.15
N GLN A 24 -7.26 -3.08 10.27
CA GLN A 24 -8.01 -2.20 11.14
C GLN A 24 -8.69 -1.11 10.32
N PRO A 25 -9.74 -0.48 10.88
CA PRO A 25 -10.35 0.66 10.21
C PRO A 25 -9.34 1.78 10.01
N GLY A 26 -9.38 2.38 8.86
CA GLY A 26 -8.49 3.46 8.52
C GLY A 26 -8.88 4.13 7.22
N TYR A 27 -8.05 5.02 6.76
CA TYR A 27 -8.27 5.74 5.50
C TYR A 27 -6.97 5.87 4.73
N PHE A 28 -7.09 6.10 3.43
CA PHE A 28 -5.93 6.30 2.58
C PHE A 28 -5.51 7.76 2.59
N ARG A 29 -4.20 7.97 2.60
CA ARG A 29 -3.57 9.28 2.64
C ARG A 29 -2.56 9.37 1.51
N GLU A 30 -2.52 10.53 0.85
CA GLU A 30 -1.54 10.77 -0.20
C GLU A 30 -0.13 10.85 0.37
N THR A 31 0.84 10.46 -0.47
CA THR A 31 2.26 10.55 -0.15
C THR A 31 2.93 11.50 -1.14
N ASP A 32 4.26 11.63 -1.04
CA ASP A 32 5.03 12.40 -2.01
C ASP A 32 5.00 11.77 -3.41
N SER A 33 4.71 10.47 -3.49
CA SER A 33 4.59 9.80 -4.76
C SER A 33 3.14 9.83 -5.23
N ASP A 34 2.91 10.19 -6.47
CA ASP A 34 1.57 10.14 -7.07
C ASP A 34 1.12 8.71 -7.37
N GLN A 35 1.99 7.73 -7.14
CA GLN A 35 1.74 6.33 -7.37
C GLN A 35 1.40 5.56 -6.10
N VAL A 36 1.74 6.12 -4.94
CA VAL A 36 1.62 5.42 -3.66
C VAL A 36 0.69 6.18 -2.73
N MET A 37 -0.22 5.43 -2.10
CA MET A 37 -1.03 5.95 -1.00
C MET A 37 -0.79 5.09 0.22
N GLU A 38 -0.77 5.71 1.38
CA GLU A 38 -0.66 5.01 2.66
C GLU A 38 -2.03 4.83 3.28
N LYS A 39 -2.27 3.66 3.87
CA LYS A 39 -3.46 3.47 4.70
C LYS A 39 -3.04 3.70 6.15
N VAL A 40 -3.74 4.60 6.83
CA VAL A 40 -3.42 4.98 8.20
C VAL A 40 -4.67 4.94 9.06
N ASP A 41 -4.49 4.76 10.36
CA ASP A 41 -5.58 4.91 11.31
C ASP A 41 -5.69 6.37 11.75
N ASP A 42 -6.62 6.66 12.67
CA ASP A 42 -6.87 8.01 13.13
C ASP A 42 -5.75 8.56 14.03
N GLN A 43 -4.80 7.72 14.41
CA GLN A 43 -3.61 8.13 15.17
C GLN A 43 -2.38 8.27 14.29
N GLY A 44 -2.51 8.04 12.99
CA GLY A 44 -1.41 8.15 12.06
C GLY A 44 -0.55 6.91 11.93
N ASN A 45 -0.94 5.80 12.56
CA ASN A 45 -0.21 4.55 12.39
C ASN A 45 -0.45 3.98 11.00
N ILE A 46 0.62 3.49 10.37
CA ILE A 46 0.53 2.95 9.02
C ILE A 46 0.02 1.51 9.06
N LEU A 47 -1.09 1.27 8.38
CA LEU A 47 -1.74 -0.04 8.32
C LEU A 47 -1.42 -0.77 7.02
N GLY A 48 -0.96 -0.05 6.02
CA GLY A 48 -0.65 -0.63 4.72
C GLY A 48 -0.38 0.45 3.70
N PHE A 49 -0.27 0.04 2.44
CA PHE A 49 -0.11 1.00 1.34
C PHE A 49 -0.70 0.43 0.07
N SER A 50 -0.91 1.29 -0.91
CA SER A 50 -1.36 0.88 -2.23
C SER A 50 -0.47 1.51 -3.29
N VAL A 51 -0.35 0.82 -4.41
CA VAL A 51 0.47 1.26 -5.54
C VAL A 51 -0.40 1.31 -6.79
N LEU A 52 -0.48 2.48 -7.40
CA LEU A 52 -1.20 2.69 -8.66
C LEU A 52 -0.23 2.48 -9.81
N ARG A 53 -0.76 2.06 -10.95
CA ARG A 53 0.03 1.85 -12.17
C ARG A 53 1.22 0.91 -11.93
N VAL A 54 0.91 -0.24 -11.33
CA VAL A 54 1.92 -1.23 -10.95
C VAL A 54 2.78 -1.67 -12.14
N SER A 55 2.19 -1.73 -13.33
CA SER A 55 2.93 -2.16 -14.51
C SER A 55 4.12 -1.25 -14.85
N ALA A 56 4.09 0.00 -14.40
CA ALA A 56 5.23 0.90 -14.61
C ALA A 56 6.48 0.44 -13.85
N LEU A 57 6.33 -0.44 -12.86
CA LEU A 57 7.46 -0.95 -12.10
C LEU A 57 8.34 -1.90 -12.92
N LYS A 58 7.87 -2.36 -14.06
CA LYS A 58 8.69 -3.17 -14.95
C LYS A 58 9.91 -2.41 -15.46
N GLU A 59 9.80 -1.10 -15.58
CA GLU A 59 10.87 -0.28 -16.11
C GLU A 59 11.63 0.47 -15.02
N LYS A 60 10.94 0.80 -13.93
CA LYS A 60 11.55 1.57 -12.87
C LYS A 60 11.02 1.10 -11.52
N PRO A 61 11.88 0.56 -10.65
CA PRO A 61 11.43 0.12 -9.33
C PRO A 61 10.92 1.29 -8.50
N LEU A 62 10.01 0.99 -7.61
CA LEU A 62 9.45 1.95 -6.67
C LEU A 62 10.04 1.70 -5.29
N GLU A 63 10.50 2.76 -4.64
CA GLU A 63 10.94 2.69 -3.25
C GLU A 63 9.88 3.32 -2.37
N VAL A 64 9.50 2.60 -1.33
CA VAL A 64 8.49 3.07 -0.38
C VAL A 64 9.12 3.15 1.00
N THR A 65 9.07 4.33 1.60
CA THR A 65 9.55 4.55 2.95
C THR A 65 8.35 4.67 3.89
N LEU A 66 8.31 3.81 4.87
CA LEU A 66 7.22 3.76 5.84
C LEU A 66 7.65 4.25 7.20
#